data_5f6f0fe53a3bb01c221d2ca0ede4ab85
#
_entry.id   5f6f0fe53a3bb01c221d2ca0ede4ab85
#
_cell.length_a   1.000
_cell.length_b   1.000
_cell.length_c   1.000
_cell.angle_alpha   90.00
_cell.angle_beta   90.00
_cell.angle_gamma   90.00
#
_symmetry.space_group_name_H-M   'P 1'
#
loop_
_entity.id
_entity.type
_entity.pdbx_description
1 polymer ?
#
loop_
_entity_poly.entity_id
_entity_poly.type
_entity_poly.pdbx_seq_one_letter_code
_entity_poly.pdbx_strand_id
1 'polypeptide(L)'
;MKSHKKIILKGWCFFLLLSILIILPAICLFSQNPSGILTAPAGMQNPASGIQKWVLVIHGGAGGTAGQKMPEEVQQQYISKMTEVLKAGAAVLSGGGTSLDAVETCIRLMEDSPMFNAGKGAVFTEEGKNEMDAAIMDGQTLKAGAVAGVTTIKNPISAARAVMEKSKHVMLIDGGAEKFAKDQGLEIVPTSYFYTKQRWDEYQKVHNEELNQKKDSVKSHGTVGAVALDSHGNLAAGTSTGGMTNKMKGRIGDSPIIGAGTYANNNTCAVSCTGHGEYFIRNVVAYDVSARMEYKGQRLPEAAGDVVNVKLKSQGAEGGLIAVDRNGNIAMPFNTVLMFRGSIGIDGKIQVEIY
;
A
#
# COMPACT_ATOMS: atom_id res chain seq x y z
N MET A 1 13.46 -19.65 64.61
CA MET A 1 12.74 -20.93 64.88
C MET A 1 12.33 -21.46 63.50
N LYS A 2 13.09 -22.43 62.99
CA LYS A 2 12.81 -23.85 62.81
C LYS A 2 11.45 -24.07 62.11
N SER A 3 11.35 -24.69 60.91
CA SER A 3 11.64 -26.10 60.70
C SER A 3 11.71 -26.46 59.24
N HIS A 4 12.70 -27.27 58.93
CA HIS A 4 12.86 -28.11 57.73
C HIS A 4 11.76 -29.16 57.60
N LYS A 5 11.36 -29.56 56.39
CA LYS A 5 11.12 -31.00 56.08
C LYS A 5 11.49 -31.31 54.63
N LYS A 6 12.55 -32.12 54.50
CA LYS A 6 12.85 -33.05 53.41
C LYS A 6 11.86 -34.22 53.45
N ILE A 7 11.80 -34.98 52.36
CA ILE A 7 11.52 -36.45 52.25
C ILE A 7 10.87 -36.66 50.89
N ILE A 8 11.10 -37.62 50.02
CA ILE A 8 12.06 -38.75 49.82
C ILE A 8 11.88 -39.21 48.37
N LEU A 9 12.96 -39.69 47.79
CA LEU A 9 13.05 -40.49 46.56
C LEU A 9 12.43 -41.89 46.75
N LYS A 10 11.74 -42.38 45.69
CA LYS A 10 11.67 -43.82 45.31
C LYS A 10 11.26 -43.76 43.81
N GLY A 11 11.95 -44.18 42.80
CA GLY A 11 12.82 -45.29 42.60
C GLY A 11 12.01 -46.56 42.27
N TRP A 12 11.79 -46.83 40.98
CA TRP A 12 11.64 -48.18 40.48
C TRP A 12 12.06 -48.29 39.02
N CYS A 13 12.98 -49.22 38.82
CA CYS A 13 13.59 -49.69 37.60
C CYS A 13 12.72 -50.68 36.83
N PHE A 14 13.19 -50.94 35.59
CA PHE A 14 12.98 -52.11 34.74
C PHE A 14 11.74 -52.17 33.84
N PHE A 15 11.91 -52.02 32.55
CA PHE A 15 11.96 -53.18 31.62
C PHE A 15 12.56 -52.78 30.28
N LEU A 16 13.71 -53.41 29.98
CA LEU A 16 14.33 -53.49 28.66
C LEU A 16 13.49 -54.45 27.79
N LEU A 17 13.11 -54.02 26.60
CA LEU A 17 12.77 -54.95 25.51
C LEU A 17 13.49 -54.50 24.25
N LEU A 18 14.49 -55.30 23.88
CA LEU A 18 15.32 -55.29 22.74
C LEU A 18 14.49 -55.70 21.49
N SER A 19 14.32 -54.83 20.54
CA SER A 19 13.84 -55.17 19.21
C SER A 19 14.91 -54.82 18.20
N ILE A 20 15.67 -55.82 17.79
CA ILE A 20 16.63 -55.80 16.71
C ILE A 20 15.85 -55.72 15.40
N LEU A 21 15.92 -54.56 14.68
CA LEU A 21 15.43 -54.47 13.32
C LEU A 21 16.63 -54.52 12.38
N ILE A 22 16.68 -55.56 11.58
CA ILE A 22 17.70 -55.86 10.59
C ILE A 22 17.54 -54.85 9.44
N ILE A 23 18.55 -53.97 9.25
CA ILE A 23 18.64 -53.08 8.09
C ILE A 23 19.47 -53.84 7.01
N LEU A 24 18.81 -54.25 5.96
CA LEU A 24 19.45 -54.68 4.70
C LEU A 24 19.88 -53.45 3.90
N PRO A 25 21.12 -53.35 3.46
CA PRO A 25 21.53 -52.30 2.52
C PRO A 25 21.08 -52.67 1.11
N ALA A 26 20.21 -51.87 0.53
CA ALA A 26 19.95 -51.94 -0.91
C ALA A 26 21.15 -51.37 -1.66
N ILE A 27 21.92 -52.23 -2.28
CA ILE A 27 22.99 -51.85 -3.21
C ILE A 27 22.35 -51.39 -4.50
N CYS A 28 22.28 -50.08 -4.74
CA CYS A 28 22.01 -49.53 -6.06
C CYS A 28 23.25 -49.64 -6.94
N LEU A 29 23.23 -50.56 -7.88
CA LEU A 29 24.20 -50.65 -8.96
C LEU A 29 24.04 -49.44 -9.89
N PHE A 30 24.96 -48.48 -9.82
CA PHE A 30 25.13 -47.47 -10.84
C PHE A 30 25.71 -48.08 -12.10
N SER A 31 24.89 -48.29 -13.11
CA SER A 31 25.34 -48.52 -14.48
C SER A 31 25.78 -47.18 -15.06
N GLN A 32 27.08 -47.02 -15.26
CA GLN A 32 27.65 -45.94 -16.07
C GLN A 32 27.39 -46.21 -17.52
N ASN A 33 26.60 -45.39 -18.18
CA ASN A 33 26.58 -45.27 -19.63
C ASN A 33 27.06 -43.86 -19.99
N PRO A 34 28.19 -43.71 -20.67
CA PRO A 34 28.64 -42.41 -21.18
C PRO A 34 28.00 -42.15 -22.55
N SER A 35 27.71 -40.90 -22.82
CA SER A 35 27.18 -40.33 -24.09
C SER A 35 25.68 -40.40 -24.31
N GLY A 36 25.00 -39.43 -23.73
CA GLY A 36 23.69 -38.96 -24.15
C GLY A 36 23.65 -37.44 -24.08
N ILE A 37 23.92 -36.81 -25.23
CA ILE A 37 23.66 -35.38 -25.44
C ILE A 37 22.16 -35.19 -25.24
N LEU A 38 21.77 -34.62 -24.10
CA LEU A 38 20.41 -34.12 -23.90
C LEU A 38 20.23 -32.90 -24.79
N THR A 39 19.70 -33.10 -25.99
CA THR A 39 19.10 -32.01 -26.76
C THR A 39 17.93 -31.46 -25.96
N ALA A 40 18.02 -30.18 -25.58
CA ALA A 40 16.91 -29.46 -25.03
C ALA A 40 15.69 -29.58 -25.94
N PRO A 41 14.47 -29.76 -25.41
CA PRO A 41 13.28 -29.77 -26.24
C PRO A 41 13.16 -28.42 -26.93
N ALA A 42 13.30 -28.40 -28.26
CA ALA A 42 12.92 -27.30 -29.12
C ALA A 42 11.41 -27.12 -28.96
N GLY A 43 11.02 -25.94 -28.51
CA GLY A 43 9.60 -25.58 -28.47
C GLY A 43 9.15 -24.72 -27.31
N MET A 44 9.95 -23.79 -26.82
CA MET A 44 9.35 -22.54 -26.26
C MET A 44 9.01 -21.68 -27.47
N GLN A 45 7.84 -21.91 -28.02
CA GLN A 45 7.20 -20.92 -28.89
C GLN A 45 7.04 -19.65 -28.04
N ASN A 46 7.65 -18.55 -28.48
CA ASN A 46 7.29 -17.23 -28.03
C ASN A 46 5.75 -17.14 -28.02
N PRO A 47 5.11 -16.75 -26.93
CA PRO A 47 3.69 -16.48 -26.99
C PRO A 47 3.53 -15.40 -28.06
N ALA A 48 2.65 -15.70 -29.03
CA ALA A 48 2.22 -14.76 -30.05
C ALA A 48 2.07 -13.38 -29.42
N SER A 49 2.40 -12.34 -30.17
CA SER A 49 2.24 -10.92 -29.86
C SER A 49 0.79 -10.59 -29.49
N GLY A 50 0.35 -11.07 -28.34
CA GLY A 50 -0.84 -10.61 -27.67
C GLY A 50 -0.56 -9.17 -27.23
N ILE A 51 -1.49 -8.29 -27.50
CA ILE A 51 -1.48 -6.90 -27.01
C ILE A 51 -1.05 -6.92 -25.54
N GLN A 52 0.15 -6.38 -25.26
CA GLN A 52 0.70 -6.36 -23.90
C GLN A 52 -0.19 -5.48 -23.04
N LYS A 53 -0.96 -6.10 -22.18
CA LYS A 53 -1.98 -5.46 -21.36
C LYS A 53 -1.32 -4.66 -20.23
N TRP A 54 -1.69 -3.40 -20.09
CA TRP A 54 -1.35 -2.60 -18.92
C TRP A 54 -2.61 -1.95 -18.34
N VAL A 55 -2.58 -1.69 -17.04
CA VAL A 55 -3.69 -1.07 -16.27
C VAL A 55 -3.12 -0.15 -15.21
N LEU A 56 -3.75 1.00 -15.04
CA LEU A 56 -3.45 1.97 -13.99
C LEU A 56 -4.73 2.34 -13.24
N VAL A 57 -4.67 2.33 -11.92
CA VAL A 57 -5.77 2.77 -11.05
C VAL A 57 -5.22 3.73 -10.01
N ILE A 58 -5.94 4.82 -9.74
CA ILE A 58 -5.57 5.82 -8.74
C ILE A 58 -6.72 6.11 -7.79
N HIS A 59 -6.39 6.57 -6.57
CA HIS A 59 -7.35 7.20 -5.67
C HIS A 59 -6.82 8.51 -5.10
N GLY A 60 -7.73 9.42 -4.81
CA GLY A 60 -7.46 10.72 -4.19
C GLY A 60 -8.01 10.84 -2.78
N GLY A 61 -8.37 9.71 -2.15
CA GLY A 61 -8.92 9.67 -0.80
C GLY A 61 -10.38 9.24 -0.73
N ALA A 62 -10.78 8.75 0.44
CA ALA A 62 -12.15 8.40 0.78
C ALA A 62 -12.65 9.22 1.97
N GLY A 63 -13.96 9.48 2.07
CA GLY A 63 -14.55 10.24 3.18
C GLY A 63 -15.90 10.85 2.83
N GLY A 64 -16.12 12.10 3.24
CA GLY A 64 -17.34 12.85 3.01
C GLY A 64 -18.31 12.84 4.20
N THR A 65 -19.24 13.78 4.18
CA THR A 65 -20.29 13.91 5.21
C THR A 65 -21.62 13.44 4.61
N ALA A 66 -22.33 12.59 5.31
CA ALA A 66 -23.65 12.12 4.87
C ALA A 66 -24.60 13.29 4.60
N GLY A 67 -25.27 13.25 3.44
CA GLY A 67 -26.22 14.29 3.02
C GLY A 67 -25.59 15.56 2.44
N GLN A 68 -24.25 15.68 2.42
CA GLN A 68 -23.56 16.79 1.78
C GLN A 68 -22.95 16.34 0.45
N LYS A 69 -23.42 16.93 -0.65
CA LYS A 69 -22.77 16.78 -1.96
C LYS A 69 -21.77 17.92 -2.17
N MET A 70 -20.65 17.58 -2.73
CA MET A 70 -19.65 18.56 -3.15
C MET A 70 -20.23 19.45 -4.28
N PRO A 71 -19.97 20.77 -4.31
CA PRO A 71 -20.34 21.63 -5.41
C PRO A 71 -19.81 21.07 -6.75
N GLU A 72 -20.60 21.17 -7.81
CA GLU A 72 -20.27 20.59 -9.11
C GLU A 72 -18.94 21.14 -9.67
N GLU A 73 -18.69 22.43 -9.51
CA GLU A 73 -17.43 23.06 -9.92
C GLU A 73 -16.21 22.39 -9.25
N VAL A 74 -16.31 22.11 -7.94
CA VAL A 74 -15.24 21.43 -7.19
C VAL A 74 -15.09 19.97 -7.66
N GLN A 75 -16.21 19.27 -7.93
CA GLN A 75 -16.14 17.93 -8.50
C GLN A 75 -15.39 17.92 -9.83
N GLN A 76 -15.67 18.88 -10.72
CA GLN A 76 -15.01 19.00 -12.02
C GLN A 76 -13.50 19.29 -11.87
N GLN A 77 -13.09 20.06 -10.88
CA GLN A 77 -11.67 20.29 -10.58
C GLN A 77 -10.96 18.99 -10.22
N TYR A 78 -11.56 18.15 -9.33
CA TYR A 78 -11.01 16.83 -8.99
C TYR A 78 -10.98 15.90 -10.19
N ILE A 79 -12.06 15.82 -10.97
CA ILE A 79 -12.14 14.98 -12.18
C ILE A 79 -11.05 15.39 -13.18
N SER A 80 -10.87 16.70 -13.41
CA SER A 80 -9.85 17.22 -14.30
C SER A 80 -8.43 16.85 -13.83
N LYS A 81 -8.14 17.06 -12.53
CA LYS A 81 -6.81 16.74 -11.97
C LYS A 81 -6.52 15.25 -11.99
N MET A 82 -7.47 14.41 -11.62
CA MET A 82 -7.30 12.95 -11.68
C MET A 82 -7.14 12.46 -13.12
N THR A 83 -7.84 13.06 -14.07
CA THR A 83 -7.67 12.77 -15.50
C THR A 83 -6.25 13.13 -15.99
N GLU A 84 -5.69 14.26 -15.54
CA GLU A 84 -4.30 14.64 -15.81
C GLU A 84 -3.32 13.61 -15.27
N VAL A 85 -3.50 13.19 -14.01
CA VAL A 85 -2.66 12.19 -13.34
C VAL A 85 -2.72 10.85 -14.07
N LEU A 86 -3.93 10.38 -14.43
CA LEU A 86 -4.10 9.12 -15.18
C LEU A 86 -3.42 9.18 -16.56
N LYS A 87 -3.52 10.30 -17.26
CA LYS A 87 -2.84 10.49 -18.57
C LYS A 87 -1.32 10.42 -18.43
N ALA A 88 -0.76 11.02 -17.39
CA ALA A 88 0.68 11.00 -17.16
C ALA A 88 1.20 9.58 -16.85
N GLY A 89 0.51 8.85 -15.95
CA GLY A 89 0.88 7.45 -15.67
C GLY A 89 0.67 6.52 -16.86
N ALA A 90 -0.40 6.74 -17.64
CA ALA A 90 -0.66 6.00 -18.87
C ALA A 90 0.43 6.24 -19.94
N ALA A 91 0.96 7.45 -20.03
CA ALA A 91 2.07 7.76 -20.95
C ALA A 91 3.33 6.95 -20.58
N VAL A 92 3.61 6.76 -19.28
CA VAL A 92 4.70 5.90 -18.82
C VAL A 92 4.47 4.45 -19.27
N LEU A 93 3.29 3.88 -18.98
CA LEU A 93 3.00 2.47 -19.28
C LEU A 93 2.92 2.19 -20.79
N SER A 94 2.30 3.08 -21.56
CA SER A 94 2.20 2.94 -23.02
C SER A 94 3.54 3.14 -23.73
N GLY A 95 4.47 3.87 -23.10
CA GLY A 95 5.86 4.00 -23.54
C GLY A 95 6.74 2.81 -23.17
N GLY A 96 6.19 1.74 -22.55
CA GLY A 96 6.96 0.58 -22.11
C GLY A 96 7.66 0.74 -20.76
N GLY A 97 7.34 1.81 -20.01
CA GLY A 97 7.84 2.04 -18.66
C GLY A 97 7.26 1.06 -17.63
N THR A 98 7.86 1.01 -16.45
CA THR A 98 7.48 0.05 -15.41
C THR A 98 6.26 0.50 -14.62
N SER A 99 5.57 -0.46 -13.98
CA SER A 99 4.50 -0.18 -13.02
C SER A 99 4.94 0.72 -11.86
N LEU A 100 6.18 0.56 -11.37
CA LEU A 100 6.79 1.43 -10.35
C LEU A 100 6.91 2.88 -10.83
N ASP A 101 7.38 3.11 -12.07
CA ASP A 101 7.52 4.46 -12.63
C ASP A 101 6.16 5.14 -12.80
N ALA A 102 5.15 4.39 -13.23
CA ALA A 102 3.79 4.91 -13.37
C ALA A 102 3.17 5.27 -12.01
N VAL A 103 3.32 4.41 -11.01
CA VAL A 103 2.84 4.63 -9.64
C VAL A 103 3.50 5.86 -9.03
N GLU A 104 4.83 5.97 -9.09
CA GLU A 104 5.54 7.14 -8.58
C GLU A 104 5.12 8.42 -9.30
N THR A 105 5.05 8.40 -10.64
CA THR A 105 4.63 9.56 -11.45
C THR A 105 3.25 10.06 -11.03
N CYS A 106 2.28 9.16 -10.86
CA CYS A 106 0.93 9.53 -10.44
C CYS A 106 0.91 10.15 -9.04
N ILE A 107 1.58 9.53 -8.09
CA ILE A 107 1.57 9.99 -6.70
C ILE A 107 2.31 11.33 -6.58
N ARG A 108 3.43 11.53 -7.24
CA ARG A 108 4.14 12.83 -7.27
C ARG A 108 3.24 13.97 -7.77
N LEU A 109 2.49 13.75 -8.84
CA LEU A 109 1.56 14.76 -9.38
C LEU A 109 0.42 15.08 -8.40
N MET A 110 0.01 14.10 -7.59
CA MET A 110 -0.97 14.32 -6.53
C MET A 110 -0.35 14.99 -5.29
N GLU A 111 0.90 14.64 -4.93
CA GLU A 111 1.66 15.31 -3.86
C GLU A 111 1.97 16.79 -4.18
N ASP A 112 2.21 17.12 -5.45
CA ASP A 112 2.45 18.50 -5.90
C ASP A 112 1.17 19.35 -5.96
N SER A 113 -0.01 18.72 -5.82
CA SER A 113 -1.31 19.38 -5.86
C SER A 113 -1.83 19.70 -4.45
N PRO A 114 -2.29 20.93 -4.18
CA PRO A 114 -2.89 21.28 -2.90
C PRO A 114 -4.27 20.63 -2.66
N MET A 115 -4.84 19.99 -3.68
CA MET A 115 -6.19 19.43 -3.62
C MET A 115 -6.26 18.16 -2.76
N PHE A 116 -5.19 17.36 -2.74
CA PHE A 116 -5.16 16.06 -2.05
C PHE A 116 -4.44 16.15 -0.70
N ASN A 117 -4.76 15.25 0.21
CA ASN A 117 -4.08 15.15 1.50
C ASN A 117 -2.79 14.32 1.37
N ALA A 118 -1.82 14.84 0.66
CA ALA A 118 -0.47 14.32 0.48
C ALA A 118 0.43 15.44 -0.01
N GLY A 119 1.72 15.43 0.33
CA GLY A 119 2.66 16.46 -0.12
C GLY A 119 2.14 17.87 0.21
N LYS A 120 2.03 18.73 -0.82
CA LYS A 120 1.63 20.14 -0.71
C LYS A 120 0.25 20.37 -0.06
N GLY A 121 -0.66 19.39 -0.15
CA GLY A 121 -2.01 19.46 0.43
C GLY A 121 -2.14 18.70 1.75
N ALA A 122 -1.03 18.26 2.37
CA ALA A 122 -1.04 17.53 3.62
C ALA A 122 -1.73 18.31 4.75
N VAL A 123 -2.49 17.57 5.56
CA VAL A 123 -3.16 18.11 6.75
C VAL A 123 -2.17 18.45 7.87
N PHE A 124 -2.63 19.17 8.90
CA PHE A 124 -1.83 19.57 10.04
C PHE A 124 -2.02 18.64 11.24
N THR A 125 -0.93 18.44 12.00
CA THR A 125 -0.92 17.81 13.32
C THR A 125 -1.54 18.75 14.37
N GLU A 126 -1.75 18.26 15.58
CA GLU A 126 -2.20 19.07 16.74
C GLU A 126 -1.25 20.23 17.10
N GLU A 127 0.02 20.15 16.68
CA GLU A 127 1.01 21.22 16.84
C GLU A 127 1.00 22.23 15.66
N GLY A 128 0.09 22.09 14.69
CA GLY A 128 0.04 22.95 13.51
C GLY A 128 1.20 22.74 12.53
N LYS A 129 1.72 21.51 12.41
CA LYS A 129 2.79 21.11 11.49
C LYS A 129 2.28 20.07 10.49
N ASN A 130 2.91 19.99 9.31
CA ASN A 130 2.65 18.94 8.36
C ASN A 130 3.68 17.80 8.56
N GLU A 131 3.20 16.60 8.84
CA GLU A 131 3.97 15.36 8.90
C GLU A 131 3.40 14.39 7.87
N MET A 132 4.24 13.85 6.99
CA MET A 132 3.81 13.06 5.84
C MET A 132 4.42 11.67 5.86
N ASP A 133 3.67 10.73 5.27
CA ASP A 133 4.03 9.32 5.21
C ASP A 133 3.84 8.82 3.77
N ALA A 134 4.71 7.92 3.29
CA ALA A 134 4.55 7.28 2.00
C ALA A 134 5.18 5.88 1.97
N ALA A 135 4.64 5.01 1.13
CA ALA A 135 5.24 3.72 0.81
C ALA A 135 5.04 3.35 -0.67
N ILE A 136 5.97 2.56 -1.18
CA ILE A 136 5.90 1.93 -2.49
C ILE A 136 6.40 0.49 -2.42
N MET A 137 5.79 -0.39 -3.22
CA MET A 137 6.15 -1.81 -3.24
C MET A 137 6.16 -2.36 -4.66
N ASP A 138 7.19 -3.14 -4.98
CA ASP A 138 7.36 -3.91 -6.21
C ASP A 138 6.79 -5.31 -6.04
N GLY A 139 5.79 -5.66 -6.84
CA GLY A 139 5.15 -6.98 -6.80
C GLY A 139 6.01 -8.12 -7.35
N GLN A 140 7.01 -7.83 -8.17
CA GLN A 140 7.90 -8.83 -8.74
C GLN A 140 8.90 -9.36 -7.72
N THR A 141 9.56 -8.45 -7.01
CA THR A 141 10.66 -8.78 -6.09
C THR A 141 10.23 -8.78 -4.63
N LEU A 142 9.02 -8.30 -4.33
CA LEU A 142 8.50 -8.02 -3.00
C LEU A 142 9.34 -6.98 -2.23
N LYS A 143 10.23 -6.25 -2.91
CA LYS A 143 10.94 -5.13 -2.32
C LYS A 143 9.96 -3.99 -2.05
N ALA A 144 10.16 -3.33 -0.93
CA ALA A 144 9.35 -2.20 -0.54
C ALA A 144 10.20 -1.11 0.11
N GLY A 145 9.72 0.12 0.04
CA GLY A 145 10.32 1.24 0.74
C GLY A 145 9.25 2.15 1.31
N ALA A 146 9.54 2.75 2.45
CA ALA A 146 8.64 3.66 3.15
C ALA A 146 9.38 4.77 3.86
N VAL A 147 8.71 5.92 3.99
CA VAL A 147 9.10 7.02 4.86
C VAL A 147 7.91 7.45 5.71
N ALA A 148 8.16 7.86 6.95
CA ALA A 148 7.11 8.32 7.84
C ALA A 148 7.56 9.50 8.72
N GLY A 149 6.61 10.40 9.04
CA GLY A 149 6.85 11.58 9.88
C GLY A 149 7.75 12.63 9.21
N VAL A 150 7.88 12.63 7.88
CA VAL A 150 8.75 13.57 7.17
C VAL A 150 8.08 14.92 6.98
N THR A 151 8.86 16.00 7.07
CA THR A 151 8.37 17.39 7.10
C THR A 151 8.96 18.29 6.03
N THR A 152 10.03 17.86 5.35
CA THR A 152 10.78 18.69 4.41
C THR A 152 10.98 18.02 3.03
N ILE A 153 10.64 16.74 2.88
CA ILE A 153 10.77 16.03 1.61
C ILE A 153 9.60 16.45 0.71
N LYS A 154 9.90 17.08 -0.44
CA LYS A 154 8.86 17.58 -1.36
C LYS A 154 7.91 16.48 -1.83
N ASN A 155 8.47 15.34 -2.25
CA ASN A 155 7.73 14.18 -2.71
C ASN A 155 8.09 12.95 -1.87
N PRO A 156 7.34 12.67 -0.78
CA PRO A 156 7.59 11.52 0.09
C PRO A 156 7.63 10.18 -0.65
N ILE A 157 6.81 10.01 -1.72
CA ILE A 157 6.81 8.77 -2.50
C ILE A 157 8.17 8.49 -3.17
N SER A 158 8.87 9.53 -3.65
CA SER A 158 10.20 9.37 -4.25
C SER A 158 11.25 8.99 -3.21
N ALA A 159 11.10 9.47 -1.97
CA ALA A 159 11.95 9.05 -0.87
C ALA A 159 11.68 7.59 -0.47
N ALA A 160 10.41 7.18 -0.43
CA ALA A 160 10.04 5.78 -0.22
C ALA A 160 10.66 4.86 -1.29
N ARG A 161 10.59 5.26 -2.58
CA ARG A 161 11.24 4.53 -3.66
C ARG A 161 12.76 4.47 -3.50
N ALA A 162 13.39 5.58 -3.15
CA ALA A 162 14.83 5.61 -2.89
C ALA A 162 15.23 4.68 -1.72
N VAL A 163 14.42 4.59 -0.65
CA VAL A 163 14.64 3.63 0.44
C VAL A 163 14.63 2.21 -0.09
N MET A 164 13.64 1.84 -0.92
CA MET A 164 13.53 0.52 -1.53
C MET A 164 14.74 0.16 -2.42
N GLU A 165 15.17 1.10 -3.27
CA GLU A 165 16.16 0.83 -4.32
C GLU A 165 17.60 1.02 -3.88
N LYS A 166 17.86 1.97 -2.95
CA LYS A 166 19.21 2.45 -2.62
C LYS A 166 19.61 2.19 -1.17
N SER A 167 18.77 1.49 -0.40
CA SER A 167 19.10 1.08 0.96
C SER A 167 18.85 -0.41 1.17
N LYS A 168 19.34 -0.94 2.30
CA LYS A 168 19.04 -2.29 2.77
C LYS A 168 17.82 -2.35 3.72
N HIS A 169 17.20 -1.20 3.95
CA HIS A 169 16.09 -1.04 4.89
C HIS A 169 14.77 -0.94 4.12
N VAL A 170 13.66 -1.23 4.79
CA VAL A 170 12.32 -1.05 4.24
C VAL A 170 11.72 0.29 4.64
N MET A 171 12.05 0.83 5.81
CA MET A 171 11.46 2.06 6.32
C MET A 171 12.51 2.95 7.00
N LEU A 172 12.42 4.24 6.74
CA LEU A 172 13.13 5.31 7.45
C LEU A 172 12.11 6.35 7.96
N ILE A 173 12.42 7.01 9.08
CA ILE A 173 11.52 7.99 9.71
C ILE A 173 12.22 9.32 9.99
N ASP A 174 11.40 10.39 10.13
CA ASP A 174 11.82 11.72 10.63
C ASP A 174 13.09 12.26 9.97
N GLY A 175 13.94 12.92 10.75
CA GLY A 175 15.21 13.48 10.30
C GLY A 175 16.20 12.47 9.69
N GLY A 176 16.07 11.18 10.03
CA GLY A 176 16.81 10.10 9.39
C GLY A 176 16.41 9.90 7.93
N ALA A 177 15.10 9.89 7.67
CA ALA A 177 14.55 9.82 6.31
C ALA A 177 14.90 11.08 5.50
N GLU A 178 14.81 12.27 6.11
CA GLU A 178 15.13 13.55 5.45
C GLU A 178 16.60 13.65 5.08
N LYS A 179 17.49 13.25 6.00
CA LYS A 179 18.92 13.17 5.71
C LYS A 179 19.21 12.22 4.55
N PHE A 180 18.63 11.02 4.58
CA PHE A 180 18.78 10.04 3.51
C PHE A 180 18.28 10.60 2.18
N ALA A 181 17.08 11.19 2.13
CA ALA A 181 16.53 11.79 0.93
C ALA A 181 17.45 12.86 0.33
N LYS A 182 17.98 13.75 1.18
CA LYS A 182 18.94 14.78 0.78
C LYS A 182 20.25 14.16 0.22
N ASP A 183 20.78 13.13 0.87
CA ASP A 183 22.00 12.43 0.42
C ASP A 183 21.78 11.70 -0.92
N GLN A 184 20.52 11.33 -1.24
CA GLN A 184 20.14 10.75 -2.53
C GLN A 184 19.80 11.81 -3.61
N GLY A 185 19.96 13.10 -3.30
CA GLY A 185 19.70 14.20 -4.25
C GLY A 185 18.21 14.52 -4.48
N LEU A 186 17.33 14.09 -3.57
CA LEU A 186 15.91 14.42 -3.65
C LEU A 186 15.67 15.87 -3.20
N GLU A 187 14.60 16.48 -3.74
CA GLU A 187 14.26 17.87 -3.47
C GLU A 187 13.76 18.04 -2.03
N ILE A 188 14.47 18.87 -1.26
CA ILE A 188 14.13 19.26 0.11
C ILE A 188 13.60 20.70 0.07
N VAL A 189 12.44 20.91 0.69
CA VAL A 189 11.75 22.21 0.73
C VAL A 189 11.55 22.67 2.16
N PRO A 190 11.38 23.99 2.41
CA PRO A 190 11.00 24.47 3.74
C PRO A 190 9.61 23.97 4.11
N THR A 191 9.34 23.79 5.40
CA THR A 191 8.02 23.32 5.89
C THR A 191 6.86 24.19 5.44
N SER A 192 7.09 25.50 5.23
CA SER A 192 6.11 26.43 4.67
C SER A 192 5.60 26.09 3.26
N TYR A 193 6.33 25.25 2.50
CA TYR A 193 5.90 24.77 1.19
C TYR A 193 4.57 23.99 1.27
N PHE A 194 4.35 23.26 2.36
CA PHE A 194 3.18 22.41 2.55
C PHE A 194 1.96 23.17 3.11
N TYR A 195 2.16 24.42 3.54
CA TYR A 195 1.06 25.23 4.04
C TYR A 195 0.07 25.57 2.92
N THR A 196 -1.20 25.27 3.15
CA THR A 196 -2.31 25.79 2.35
C THR A 196 -3.36 26.41 3.26
N LYS A 197 -3.96 27.53 2.83
CA LYS A 197 -5.00 28.17 3.62
C LYS A 197 -6.18 27.25 3.88
N GLN A 198 -6.59 26.47 2.91
CA GLN A 198 -7.69 25.52 3.05
C GLN A 198 -7.43 24.51 4.18
N ARG A 199 -6.25 23.86 4.19
CA ARG A 199 -5.90 22.87 5.23
C ARG A 199 -5.70 23.50 6.59
N TRP A 200 -5.22 24.74 6.63
CA TRP A 200 -5.11 25.48 7.87
C TRP A 200 -6.48 25.82 8.46
N ASP A 201 -7.43 26.29 7.65
CA ASP A 201 -8.80 26.59 8.10
C ASP A 201 -9.52 25.30 8.59
N GLU A 202 -9.34 24.16 7.89
CA GLU A 202 -9.84 22.86 8.33
C GLU A 202 -9.25 22.45 9.68
N TYR A 203 -7.93 22.58 9.85
CA TYR A 203 -7.24 22.32 11.11
C TYR A 203 -7.79 23.18 12.26
N GLN A 204 -7.88 24.50 12.06
CA GLN A 204 -8.40 25.41 13.08
C GLN A 204 -9.82 25.02 13.52
N LYS A 205 -10.66 24.64 12.58
CA LYS A 205 -12.03 24.19 12.88
C LYS A 205 -12.02 22.92 13.73
N VAL A 206 -11.33 21.87 13.30
CA VAL A 206 -11.27 20.57 14.00
C VAL A 206 -10.62 20.73 15.37
N HIS A 207 -9.50 21.46 15.46
CA HIS A 207 -8.78 21.71 16.71
C HIS A 207 -9.67 22.40 17.76
N ASN A 208 -10.40 23.45 17.36
CA ASN A 208 -11.33 24.16 18.24
C ASN A 208 -12.56 23.32 18.64
N GLU A 209 -13.07 22.47 17.74
CA GLU A 209 -14.17 21.55 18.05
C GLU A 209 -13.74 20.50 19.09
N GLU A 210 -12.54 19.94 18.96
CA GLU A 210 -12.01 18.96 19.93
C GLU A 210 -11.72 19.61 21.29
N LEU A 211 -11.15 20.81 21.34
CA LEU A 211 -10.95 21.57 22.58
C LEU A 211 -12.27 21.84 23.32
N ASN A 212 -13.36 22.06 22.58
CA ASN A 212 -14.69 22.28 23.13
C ASN A 212 -15.49 20.99 23.37
N GLN A 213 -14.86 19.80 23.24
CA GLN A 213 -15.48 18.46 23.41
C GLN A 213 -16.72 18.25 22.53
N LYS A 214 -16.82 18.91 21.39
CA LYS A 214 -17.88 18.67 20.41
C LYS A 214 -17.55 17.42 19.62
N LYS A 215 -18.34 16.36 19.81
CA LYS A 215 -18.10 15.02 19.25
C LYS A 215 -18.23 14.87 17.73
N ASP A 216 -18.68 15.90 17.01
CA ASP A 216 -19.05 15.81 15.60
C ASP A 216 -17.98 16.38 14.64
N SER A 217 -16.71 16.38 15.04
CA SER A 217 -15.65 16.79 14.12
C SER A 217 -15.56 15.78 12.97
N VAL A 218 -15.91 16.22 11.77
CA VAL A 218 -15.70 15.47 10.52
C VAL A 218 -14.20 15.31 10.33
N LYS A 219 -13.68 14.15 10.69
CA LYS A 219 -12.27 13.82 10.43
C LYS A 219 -12.12 13.66 8.92
N SER A 220 -11.53 14.69 8.27
CA SER A 220 -11.16 14.59 6.86
C SER A 220 -10.12 13.48 6.71
N HIS A 221 -10.51 12.40 6.05
CA HIS A 221 -9.62 11.33 5.65
C HIS A 221 -9.33 11.56 4.17
N GLY A 222 -8.11 11.82 3.85
CA GLY A 222 -7.65 11.87 2.47
C GLY A 222 -6.30 11.18 2.41
N THR A 223 -6.03 10.48 1.36
CA THR A 223 -4.79 9.75 1.10
C THR A 223 -4.73 9.60 -0.40
N VAL A 224 -3.59 9.72 -1.02
CA VAL A 224 -3.46 9.42 -2.44
C VAL A 224 -2.80 8.07 -2.64
N GLY A 225 -3.17 7.39 -3.72
CA GLY A 225 -2.51 6.14 -4.06
C GLY A 225 -2.66 5.79 -5.52
N ALA A 226 -1.79 4.90 -5.95
CA ALA A 226 -1.79 4.34 -7.29
C ALA A 226 -1.40 2.87 -7.26
N VAL A 227 -2.01 2.08 -8.12
CA VAL A 227 -1.63 0.69 -8.40
C VAL A 227 -1.55 0.50 -9.90
N ALA A 228 -0.57 -0.24 -10.38
CA ALA A 228 -0.37 -0.46 -11.80
C ALA A 228 0.04 -1.91 -12.11
N LEU A 229 -0.41 -2.38 -13.27
CA LEU A 229 0.11 -3.53 -13.98
C LEU A 229 0.80 -3.02 -15.24
N ASP A 230 2.08 -3.33 -15.45
CA ASP A 230 2.78 -2.95 -16.66
C ASP A 230 2.70 -4.03 -17.77
N SER A 231 3.19 -3.67 -18.95
CA SER A 231 3.20 -4.57 -20.12
C SER A 231 4.11 -5.79 -19.95
N HIS A 232 4.97 -5.82 -18.94
CA HIS A 232 5.82 -6.96 -18.59
C HIS A 232 5.14 -7.91 -17.60
N GLY A 233 3.91 -7.58 -17.14
CA GLY A 233 3.15 -8.36 -16.17
C GLY A 233 3.54 -8.08 -14.72
N ASN A 234 4.25 -6.99 -14.44
CA ASN A 234 4.66 -6.61 -13.10
C ASN A 234 3.65 -5.67 -12.46
N LEU A 235 3.38 -5.91 -11.19
CA LEU A 235 2.50 -5.12 -10.35
C LEU A 235 3.30 -4.19 -9.44
N ALA A 236 2.78 -2.99 -9.22
CA ALA A 236 3.29 -2.07 -8.21
C ALA A 236 2.16 -1.37 -7.48
N ALA A 237 2.37 -1.02 -6.22
CA ALA A 237 1.48 -0.22 -5.40
C ALA A 237 2.25 0.90 -4.70
N GLY A 238 1.61 2.05 -4.54
CA GLY A 238 2.12 3.14 -3.72
C GLY A 238 1.00 3.92 -3.06
N THR A 239 1.31 4.49 -1.90
CA THR A 239 0.37 5.30 -1.10
C THR A 239 1.14 6.45 -0.45
N SER A 240 0.54 7.65 -0.40
CA SER A 240 1.11 8.84 0.26
C SER A 240 0.04 9.64 0.97
N THR A 241 0.36 10.20 2.14
CA THR A 241 -0.63 10.89 2.98
C THR A 241 -0.01 11.92 3.92
N GLY A 242 -0.81 12.93 4.31
CA GLY A 242 -0.60 13.75 5.49
C GLY A 242 -1.23 13.17 6.78
N GLY A 243 -1.93 12.04 6.67
CA GLY A 243 -2.65 11.43 7.81
C GLY A 243 -4.01 12.04 8.09
N MET A 244 -4.38 12.14 9.36
CA MET A 244 -5.64 12.71 9.84
C MET A 244 -5.45 14.16 10.29
N THR A 245 -6.42 15.04 9.98
CA THR A 245 -6.43 16.41 10.51
C THR A 245 -6.40 16.40 12.03
N ASN A 246 -5.57 17.25 12.62
CA ASN A 246 -5.36 17.34 14.08
C ASN A 246 -4.83 16.06 14.72
N LYS A 247 -4.08 15.23 13.95
CA LYS A 247 -3.43 14.04 14.49
C LYS A 247 -2.40 14.39 15.57
N MET A 248 -2.23 13.51 16.54
CA MET A 248 -1.13 13.62 17.50
C MET A 248 0.20 13.65 16.75
N LYS A 249 1.16 14.42 17.28
CA LYS A 249 2.53 14.42 16.78
C LYS A 249 3.10 13.00 16.79
N GLY A 250 3.71 12.60 15.67
CA GLY A 250 4.29 11.26 15.50
C GLY A 250 3.26 10.15 15.26
N ARG A 251 1.97 10.47 15.10
CA ARG A 251 0.97 9.47 14.69
C ARG A 251 1.21 9.04 13.26
N ILE A 252 1.40 7.76 13.04
CA ILE A 252 1.54 7.12 11.74
C ILE A 252 0.27 6.32 11.43
N GLY A 253 -0.28 6.50 10.22
CA GLY A 253 -1.40 5.72 9.70
C GLY A 253 -0.97 4.44 9.00
N ASP A 254 -1.89 3.87 8.22
CA ASP A 254 -1.67 2.64 7.45
C ASP A 254 -0.79 2.84 6.21
N SER A 255 -0.78 4.04 5.63
CA SER A 255 -0.15 4.31 4.32
C SER A 255 1.31 3.86 4.22
N PRO A 256 2.22 4.13 5.20
CA PRO A 256 3.60 3.70 5.11
C PRO A 256 3.83 2.26 5.61
N ILE A 257 2.80 1.59 6.12
CA ILE A 257 2.89 0.23 6.67
C ILE A 257 2.61 -0.79 5.56
N ILE A 258 3.65 -1.48 5.13
CA ILE A 258 3.55 -2.54 4.12
C ILE A 258 2.61 -3.65 4.61
N GLY A 259 1.63 -3.99 3.78
CA GLY A 259 0.56 -4.92 4.12
C GLY A 259 -0.68 -4.26 4.72
N ALA A 260 -0.59 -3.07 5.31
CA ALA A 260 -1.74 -2.34 5.84
C ALA A 260 -2.35 -1.38 4.81
N GLY A 261 -1.60 -0.36 4.39
CA GLY A 261 -2.04 0.65 3.41
C GLY A 261 -1.52 0.41 2.00
N THR A 262 -0.41 -0.30 1.85
CA THR A 262 0.29 -0.54 0.59
C THR A 262 0.76 -1.99 0.50
N TYR A 263 0.43 -2.68 -0.59
CA TYR A 263 0.94 -4.04 -0.85
C TYR A 263 0.96 -4.35 -2.34
N ALA A 264 1.97 -5.09 -2.81
CA ALA A 264 2.02 -5.60 -4.17
C ALA A 264 2.68 -6.99 -4.22
N ASN A 265 2.08 -7.90 -4.99
CA ASN A 265 2.61 -9.24 -5.25
C ASN A 265 2.13 -9.71 -6.63
N ASN A 266 3.07 -10.02 -7.54
CA ASN A 266 2.76 -10.49 -8.90
C ASN A 266 1.92 -11.78 -8.93
N ASN A 267 1.92 -12.56 -7.86
CA ASN A 267 1.11 -13.78 -7.78
C ASN A 267 -0.37 -13.48 -7.49
N THR A 268 -0.70 -12.30 -6.96
CA THR A 268 -2.05 -11.93 -6.52
C THR A 268 -2.49 -10.57 -7.07
N CYS A 269 -2.18 -9.49 -6.35
CA CYS A 269 -2.61 -8.14 -6.68
C CYS A 269 -1.69 -7.05 -6.12
N ALA A 270 -1.87 -5.83 -6.64
CA ALA A 270 -1.39 -4.58 -6.04
C ALA A 270 -2.58 -3.86 -5.38
N VAL A 271 -2.39 -3.31 -4.18
CA VAL A 271 -3.43 -2.67 -3.37
C VAL A 271 -2.89 -1.37 -2.75
N SER A 272 -3.69 -0.30 -2.83
CA SER A 272 -3.48 0.95 -2.10
C SER A 272 -4.77 1.34 -1.38
N CYS A 273 -4.66 1.67 -0.09
CA CYS A 273 -5.78 1.90 0.81
C CYS A 273 -5.93 3.37 1.19
N THR A 274 -7.14 3.75 1.59
CA THR A 274 -7.48 5.06 2.15
C THR A 274 -8.61 4.93 3.15
N GLY A 275 -8.47 5.51 4.35
CA GLY A 275 -9.51 5.42 5.38
C GLY A 275 -8.98 5.64 6.79
N HIS A 276 -9.66 5.03 7.76
CA HIS A 276 -9.32 5.11 9.17
C HIS A 276 -8.13 4.20 9.49
N GLY A 277 -6.91 4.75 9.42
CA GLY A 277 -5.63 4.04 9.45
C GLY A 277 -5.49 3.01 10.56
N GLU A 278 -5.98 3.30 11.77
CA GLU A 278 -5.91 2.41 12.93
C GLU A 278 -6.60 1.05 12.71
N TYR A 279 -7.72 1.06 11.96
CA TYR A 279 -8.40 -0.19 11.58
C TYR A 279 -7.65 -0.91 10.47
N PHE A 280 -7.12 -0.15 9.50
CA PHE A 280 -6.38 -0.72 8.38
C PHE A 280 -5.09 -1.40 8.84
N ILE A 281 -4.36 -0.79 9.79
CA ILE A 281 -3.17 -1.37 10.42
C ILE A 281 -3.52 -2.67 11.14
N ARG A 282 -4.49 -2.64 12.09
CA ARG A 282 -4.85 -3.80 12.91
C ARG A 282 -5.38 -4.99 12.10
N ASN A 283 -5.98 -4.70 10.93
CA ASN A 283 -6.54 -5.72 10.05
C ASN A 283 -5.60 -6.12 8.91
N VAL A 284 -4.43 -5.45 8.75
CA VAL A 284 -3.46 -5.67 7.67
C VAL A 284 -4.15 -5.68 6.31
N VAL A 285 -4.95 -4.63 6.04
CA VAL A 285 -6.02 -4.62 5.02
C VAL A 285 -5.50 -4.92 3.62
N ALA A 286 -4.42 -4.27 3.18
CA ALA A 286 -3.89 -4.49 1.84
C ALA A 286 -3.41 -5.94 1.63
N TYR A 287 -2.76 -6.53 2.64
CA TYR A 287 -2.34 -7.92 2.59
C TYR A 287 -3.51 -8.91 2.72
N ASP A 288 -4.56 -8.60 3.52
CA ASP A 288 -5.73 -9.47 3.65
C ASP A 288 -6.42 -9.71 2.29
N VAL A 289 -6.47 -8.69 1.41
CA VAL A 289 -6.97 -8.87 0.03
C VAL A 289 -6.12 -9.89 -0.73
N SER A 290 -4.80 -9.71 -0.72
CA SER A 290 -3.86 -10.63 -1.37
C SER A 290 -3.93 -12.05 -0.78
N ALA A 291 -3.98 -12.18 0.55
CA ALA A 291 -4.06 -13.46 1.25
C ALA A 291 -5.37 -14.23 0.93
N ARG A 292 -6.49 -13.52 0.76
CA ARG A 292 -7.74 -14.15 0.34
C ARG A 292 -7.66 -14.69 -1.08
N MET A 293 -6.99 -13.99 -1.98
CA MET A 293 -6.74 -14.49 -3.33
C MET A 293 -5.83 -15.72 -3.30
N GLU A 294 -4.73 -15.65 -2.54
CA GLU A 294 -3.71 -16.70 -2.48
C GLU A 294 -4.20 -17.98 -1.77
N TYR A 295 -4.79 -17.83 -0.58
CA TYR A 295 -5.10 -18.98 0.28
C TYR A 295 -6.55 -19.47 0.16
N LYS A 296 -7.48 -18.60 -0.30
CA LYS A 296 -8.89 -18.98 -0.48
C LYS A 296 -9.29 -19.10 -1.96
N GLY A 297 -8.41 -18.69 -2.90
CA GLY A 297 -8.72 -18.67 -4.32
C GLY A 297 -9.82 -17.68 -4.72
N GLN A 298 -10.09 -16.66 -3.89
CA GLN A 298 -11.08 -15.63 -4.21
C GLN A 298 -10.60 -14.78 -5.38
N ARG A 299 -11.52 -14.35 -6.25
CA ARG A 299 -11.24 -13.35 -7.27
C ARG A 299 -11.06 -11.98 -6.63
N LEU A 300 -10.27 -11.11 -7.25
CA LEU A 300 -9.96 -9.78 -6.70
C LEU A 300 -11.20 -8.97 -6.27
N PRO A 301 -12.29 -8.83 -7.06
CA PRO A 301 -13.45 -8.07 -6.63
C PRO A 301 -14.14 -8.66 -5.38
N GLU A 302 -14.16 -9.98 -5.25
CA GLU A 302 -14.73 -10.68 -4.09
C GLU A 302 -13.87 -10.45 -2.85
N ALA A 303 -12.54 -10.66 -2.95
CA ALA A 303 -11.61 -10.49 -1.85
C ALA A 303 -11.63 -9.04 -1.33
N ALA A 304 -11.55 -8.06 -2.23
CA ALA A 304 -11.57 -6.64 -1.89
C ALA A 304 -12.93 -6.21 -1.30
N GLY A 305 -14.03 -6.66 -1.89
CA GLY A 305 -15.38 -6.40 -1.40
C GLY A 305 -15.63 -6.96 0.00
N ASP A 306 -15.23 -8.19 0.27
CA ASP A 306 -15.33 -8.83 1.58
C ASP A 306 -14.54 -8.06 2.66
N VAL A 307 -13.33 -7.61 2.32
CA VAL A 307 -12.50 -6.87 3.26
C VAL A 307 -13.14 -5.53 3.61
N VAL A 308 -13.56 -4.73 2.62
CA VAL A 308 -14.06 -3.37 2.86
C VAL A 308 -15.50 -3.38 3.34
N ASN A 309 -16.40 -4.09 2.63
CA ASN A 309 -17.84 -3.98 2.84
C ASN A 309 -18.40 -4.97 3.87
N VAL A 310 -17.62 -6.00 4.25
CA VAL A 310 -18.03 -6.94 5.28
C VAL A 310 -17.14 -6.77 6.51
N LYS A 311 -15.84 -7.08 6.42
CA LYS A 311 -14.94 -7.12 7.56
C LYS A 311 -14.75 -5.74 8.23
N LEU A 312 -14.36 -4.72 7.46
CA LEU A 312 -14.15 -3.36 8.01
C LEU A 312 -15.47 -2.74 8.46
N LYS A 313 -16.52 -2.85 7.65
CA LYS A 313 -17.84 -2.31 7.98
C LYS A 313 -18.39 -2.91 9.28
N SER A 314 -18.22 -4.20 9.53
CA SER A 314 -18.67 -4.85 10.79
C SER A 314 -17.95 -4.33 12.03
N GLN A 315 -16.77 -3.72 11.87
CA GLN A 315 -16.00 -3.11 12.95
C GLN A 315 -16.26 -1.59 13.10
N GLY A 316 -17.18 -1.02 12.30
CA GLY A 316 -17.41 0.42 12.25
C GLY A 316 -16.26 1.22 11.61
N ALA A 317 -15.42 0.57 10.82
CA ALA A 317 -14.32 1.20 10.11
C ALA A 317 -14.79 1.73 8.74
N GLU A 318 -14.38 2.96 8.43
CA GLU A 318 -14.68 3.64 7.18
C GLU A 318 -13.44 3.78 6.31
N GLY A 319 -13.63 3.65 4.99
CA GLY A 319 -12.58 3.81 4.00
C GLY A 319 -12.85 3.02 2.74
N GLY A 320 -11.80 2.83 1.94
CA GLY A 320 -11.83 2.06 0.71
C GLY A 320 -10.42 1.70 0.26
N LEU A 321 -10.33 1.06 -0.88
CA LEU A 321 -9.07 0.72 -1.52
C LEU A 321 -9.23 0.68 -3.03
N ILE A 322 -8.11 0.78 -3.72
CA ILE A 322 -7.98 0.43 -5.12
C ILE A 322 -7.07 -0.79 -5.25
N ALA A 323 -7.38 -1.65 -6.20
CA ALA A 323 -6.56 -2.83 -6.47
C ALA A 323 -6.59 -3.24 -7.95
N VAL A 324 -5.50 -3.83 -8.41
CA VAL A 324 -5.37 -4.47 -9.73
C VAL A 324 -4.69 -5.83 -9.57
N ASP A 325 -5.18 -6.87 -10.26
CA ASP A 325 -4.53 -8.18 -10.27
C ASP A 325 -3.65 -8.39 -11.51
N ARG A 326 -2.92 -9.50 -11.53
CA ARG A 326 -2.05 -9.89 -12.65
C ARG A 326 -2.77 -10.06 -14.00
N ASN A 327 -4.10 -10.23 -13.96
CA ASN A 327 -4.93 -10.36 -15.16
C ASN A 327 -5.51 -9.02 -15.61
N GLY A 328 -5.21 -7.92 -14.89
CA GLY A 328 -5.71 -6.59 -15.13
C GLY A 328 -7.17 -6.38 -14.70
N ASN A 329 -7.71 -7.25 -13.83
CA ASN A 329 -8.98 -6.99 -13.19
C ASN A 329 -8.82 -5.90 -12.13
N ILE A 330 -9.78 -4.99 -12.03
CA ILE A 330 -9.80 -3.84 -11.13
C ILE A 330 -10.83 -4.06 -10.03
N ALA A 331 -10.52 -3.62 -8.81
CA ALA A 331 -11.48 -3.48 -7.72
C ALA A 331 -11.27 -2.14 -7.01
N MET A 332 -12.36 -1.42 -6.73
CA MET A 332 -12.35 -0.11 -6.07
C MET A 332 -13.48 -0.01 -5.03
N PRO A 333 -13.59 -0.97 -4.08
CA PRO A 333 -14.63 -0.92 -3.06
C PRO A 333 -14.37 0.16 -2.02
N PHE A 334 -15.44 0.79 -1.55
CA PHE A 334 -15.43 1.73 -0.42
C PHE A 334 -16.75 1.66 0.34
N ASN A 335 -16.73 2.08 1.61
CA ASN A 335 -17.90 2.13 2.50
C ASN A 335 -18.12 3.53 3.13
N THR A 336 -17.47 4.54 2.58
CA THR A 336 -17.67 5.97 2.88
C THR A 336 -18.71 6.60 1.96
N VAL A 337 -19.02 7.89 2.16
CA VAL A 337 -19.96 8.65 1.31
C VAL A 337 -19.41 8.82 -0.11
N LEU A 338 -18.11 9.03 -0.24
CA LEU A 338 -17.42 9.19 -1.50
C LEU A 338 -16.00 8.61 -1.44
N MET A 339 -15.47 8.28 -2.60
CA MET A 339 -14.05 8.00 -2.83
C MET A 339 -13.64 8.52 -4.20
N PHE A 340 -12.69 9.45 -4.22
CA PHE A 340 -12.07 9.90 -5.48
C PHE A 340 -11.27 8.74 -6.05
N ARG A 341 -11.68 8.23 -7.21
CA ARG A 341 -11.05 7.07 -7.84
C ARG A 341 -11.07 7.18 -9.35
N GLY A 342 -10.11 6.58 -10.00
CA GLY A 342 -10.09 6.56 -11.46
C GLY A 342 -9.19 5.47 -12.00
N SER A 343 -9.42 5.10 -13.25
CA SER A 343 -8.67 4.06 -13.95
C SER A 343 -8.50 4.36 -15.42
N ILE A 344 -7.47 3.76 -16.01
CA ILE A 344 -7.21 3.72 -17.44
C ILE A 344 -6.52 2.41 -17.80
N GLY A 345 -6.87 1.84 -18.93
CA GLY A 345 -6.22 0.66 -19.48
C GLY A 345 -5.70 0.92 -20.89
N ILE A 346 -5.22 -0.14 -21.52
CA ILE A 346 -4.65 -0.10 -22.88
C ILE A 346 -5.63 0.43 -23.95
N ASP A 347 -6.93 0.32 -23.69
CA ASP A 347 -7.98 0.88 -24.57
C ASP A 347 -8.04 2.41 -24.55
N GLY A 348 -7.26 3.06 -23.67
CA GLY A 348 -7.19 4.50 -23.50
C GLY A 348 -8.42 5.12 -22.84
N LYS A 349 -9.40 4.30 -22.40
CA LYS A 349 -10.63 4.78 -21.78
C LYS A 349 -10.37 5.21 -20.34
N ILE A 350 -10.46 6.52 -20.09
CA ILE A 350 -10.35 7.09 -18.75
C ILE A 350 -11.72 7.03 -18.06
N GLN A 351 -11.73 6.53 -16.83
CA GLN A 351 -12.87 6.58 -15.92
C GLN A 351 -12.44 7.32 -14.64
N VAL A 352 -13.19 8.33 -14.23
CA VAL A 352 -13.01 9.04 -12.95
C VAL A 352 -14.35 9.15 -12.27
N GLU A 353 -14.42 8.72 -11.02
CA GLU A 353 -15.63 8.70 -10.22
C GLU A 353 -15.36 9.27 -8.82
N ILE A 354 -16.40 9.83 -8.21
CA ILE A 354 -16.33 10.42 -6.85
C ILE A 354 -17.30 9.70 -5.90
N TYR A 355 -18.52 9.37 -6.35
CA TYR A 355 -19.59 8.73 -5.57
C TYR A 355 -19.82 7.28 -5.98
#